data_624916e78a9c981f99d7ea0585117265
#
_entry.id   624916e78a9c981f99d7ea0585117265
#
_cell.length_a   1.000
_cell.length_b   1.000
_cell.length_c   1.000
_cell.angle_alpha   90.00
_cell.angle_beta   90.00
_cell.angle_gamma   90.00
#
_symmetry.space_group_name_H-M   'P 1'
#
loop_
_entity.id
_entity.type
_entity.pdbx_description
1 polymer ?
#
loop_
_entity_poly.entity_id
_entity_poly.type
_entity_poly.pdbx_seq_one_letter_code
_entity_poly.pdbx_strand_id
1 'polypeptide(L)'
;IEEEVNFRIKNGIVEEKDATAEQKLIKEINTGIYCIECPLMFDVLATLTCNNAQGEYYLTDVLSKLNERGEKVGGVVTDDSDMVMGINSRKQLAVAEGVMRNRILDKLMDAGVTIMDPASTFIEGTVQIGADTIIYPYTWLEGNTVIGEDCEVGPNVRLTNVKVGNDTHMQFVYGHDCEVGNGVTVGPYVHLRPDTVISDKVKIGNFVEVKNSNVGVGTKLPHLTYIGDSDIGAGVNMGCGCITVNYDGKKKHRTVVEDNVFVGCNTNLVAPVTVKQGAYIGAGSTITKEVPENALGIGRAKQKNIEGWAEKQRQS
;
A
#
# COMPACT_ATOMS: atom_id res chain seq x y z
N ILE A 1 -3.54 29.69 -35.19
CA ILE A 1 -3.86 29.31 -33.79
C ILE A 1 -3.95 30.57 -32.91
N GLU A 2 -2.95 31.44 -32.89
CA GLU A 2 -2.93 32.65 -32.03
C GLU A 2 -4.05 33.66 -32.41
N GLU A 3 -4.34 33.84 -33.69
CA GLU A 3 -5.45 34.69 -34.17
C GLU A 3 -6.83 34.11 -33.85
N GLU A 4 -6.98 32.80 -33.90
CA GLU A 4 -8.22 32.09 -33.59
C GLU A 4 -8.54 32.10 -32.10
N VAL A 5 -7.55 31.93 -31.25
CA VAL A 5 -7.65 32.03 -29.78
C VAL A 5 -8.03 33.49 -29.39
N ASN A 6 -7.39 34.48 -29.99
CA ASN A 6 -7.70 35.91 -29.74
C ASN A 6 -9.13 36.27 -30.17
N PHE A 7 -9.67 35.67 -31.24
CA PHE A 7 -11.04 35.89 -31.68
C PHE A 7 -12.06 35.34 -30.66
N ARG A 8 -11.80 34.18 -30.11
CA ARG A 8 -12.69 33.51 -29.14
C ARG A 8 -12.70 34.25 -27.80
N ILE A 9 -11.56 34.70 -27.31
CA ILE A 9 -11.42 35.48 -26.06
C ILE A 9 -12.19 36.81 -26.18
N LYS A 10 -12.20 37.46 -27.33
CA LYS A 10 -12.95 38.71 -27.56
C LYS A 10 -14.47 38.54 -27.43
N ASN A 11 -15.00 37.34 -27.67
CA ASN A 11 -16.44 37.06 -27.58
C ASN A 11 -16.90 36.65 -26.17
N GLY A 12 -15.98 36.60 -25.21
CA GLY A 12 -16.27 36.26 -23.81
C GLY A 12 -16.55 34.80 -23.59
N ILE A 13 -16.71 34.43 -22.31
CA ILE A 13 -17.16 33.11 -21.86
C ILE A 13 -18.66 33.21 -21.59
N VAL A 14 -19.43 32.23 -22.05
CA VAL A 14 -20.88 32.18 -21.85
C VAL A 14 -21.19 30.91 -21.06
N GLU A 15 -21.87 31.07 -19.93
CA GLU A 15 -22.35 29.95 -19.14
C GLU A 15 -23.44 29.17 -19.86
N GLU A 16 -23.50 27.84 -19.68
CA GLU A 16 -24.39 26.95 -20.42
C GLU A 16 -25.88 27.38 -20.35
N LYS A 17 -26.33 27.91 -19.20
CA LYS A 17 -27.70 28.34 -18.95
C LYS A 17 -28.06 29.62 -19.70
N ASP A 18 -27.09 30.45 -19.98
CA ASP A 18 -27.24 31.71 -20.73
C ASP A 18 -26.92 31.55 -22.24
N ALA A 19 -26.39 30.37 -22.63
CA ALA A 19 -25.94 30.11 -23.98
C ALA A 19 -27.10 29.91 -25.00
N THR A 20 -26.99 30.54 -26.18
CA THR A 20 -27.87 30.27 -27.30
C THR A 20 -27.69 28.86 -27.87
N ALA A 21 -28.65 28.40 -28.71
CA ALA A 21 -28.55 27.11 -29.37
C ALA A 21 -27.27 26.94 -30.22
N GLU A 22 -26.81 28.02 -30.85
CA GLU A 22 -25.56 28.04 -31.63
C GLU A 22 -24.33 27.97 -30.76
N GLN A 23 -24.31 28.70 -29.61
CA GLN A 23 -23.22 28.67 -28.68
C GLN A 23 -23.05 27.29 -28.01
N LYS A 24 -24.11 26.55 -27.77
CA LYS A 24 -24.08 25.18 -27.26
C LYS A 24 -23.44 24.15 -28.21
N LEU A 25 -23.23 24.49 -29.46
CA LEU A 25 -22.50 23.65 -30.42
C LEU A 25 -20.98 23.83 -30.33
N ILE A 26 -20.49 24.83 -29.60
CA ILE A 26 -19.06 25.06 -29.37
C ILE A 26 -18.51 23.97 -28.44
N LYS A 27 -17.47 23.27 -28.91
CA LYS A 27 -16.84 22.17 -28.16
C LYS A 27 -15.75 22.62 -27.21
N GLU A 28 -15.26 23.84 -27.35
CA GLU A 28 -14.26 24.43 -26.46
C GLU A 28 -14.95 24.91 -25.19
N ILE A 29 -14.41 24.51 -24.06
CA ILE A 29 -14.94 24.84 -22.74
C ILE A 29 -13.93 25.64 -21.92
N ASN A 30 -14.45 26.48 -21.03
CA ASN A 30 -13.65 27.16 -20.03
C ASN A 30 -13.30 26.19 -18.90
N THR A 31 -12.02 26.11 -18.55
CA THR A 31 -11.52 25.21 -17.51
C THR A 31 -11.66 25.76 -16.09
N GLY A 32 -11.99 27.05 -15.96
CA GLY A 32 -12.05 27.74 -14.67
C GLY A 32 -10.68 28.08 -14.06
N ILE A 33 -9.59 27.93 -14.82
CA ILE A 33 -8.23 28.25 -14.36
C ILE A 33 -7.82 29.61 -14.91
N TYR A 34 -7.50 30.55 -14.02
CA TYR A 34 -7.14 31.93 -14.38
C TYR A 34 -5.84 32.36 -13.75
N CYS A 35 -5.07 33.16 -14.46
CA CYS A 35 -3.94 33.91 -13.94
C CYS A 35 -4.16 35.39 -14.27
N ILE A 36 -4.42 36.22 -13.27
CA ILE A 36 -4.78 37.63 -13.42
C ILE A 36 -3.92 38.46 -12.44
N GLU A 37 -3.50 39.66 -12.89
CA GLU A 37 -2.82 40.61 -11.99
C GLU A 37 -3.76 41.04 -10.86
N CYS A 38 -3.30 40.86 -9.59
CA CYS A 38 -4.13 41.06 -8.41
C CYS A 38 -4.82 42.43 -8.33
N PRO A 39 -4.13 43.57 -8.47
CA PRO A 39 -4.79 44.87 -8.40
C PRO A 39 -5.90 45.04 -9.44
N LEU A 40 -5.60 44.65 -10.68
CA LEU A 40 -6.54 44.71 -11.81
C LEU A 40 -7.77 43.83 -11.60
N MET A 41 -7.56 42.64 -11.05
CA MET A 41 -8.66 41.71 -10.74
C MET A 41 -9.64 42.33 -9.74
N PHE A 42 -9.17 42.90 -8.63
CA PHE A 42 -10.03 43.50 -7.62
C PHE A 42 -10.80 44.71 -8.14
N ASP A 43 -10.20 45.52 -8.98
CA ASP A 43 -10.85 46.69 -9.63
C ASP A 43 -11.99 46.22 -10.55
N VAL A 44 -11.83 45.09 -11.24
CA VAL A 44 -12.86 44.55 -12.12
C VAL A 44 -13.94 43.85 -11.33
N LEU A 45 -13.61 43.04 -10.32
CA LEU A 45 -14.57 42.36 -9.47
C LEU A 45 -15.59 43.30 -8.84
N ALA A 46 -15.17 44.52 -8.45
CA ALA A 46 -16.06 45.55 -7.91
C ALA A 46 -17.10 46.06 -8.90
N THR A 47 -16.95 45.78 -10.22
CA THR A 47 -17.86 46.23 -11.30
C THR A 47 -18.76 45.12 -11.83
N LEU A 48 -18.63 43.90 -11.34
CA LEU A 48 -19.47 42.77 -11.75
C LEU A 48 -20.93 42.98 -11.34
N THR A 49 -21.84 42.45 -12.14
CA THR A 49 -23.27 42.46 -11.87
C THR A 49 -23.83 41.03 -11.89
N CYS A 50 -25.01 40.83 -11.34
CA CYS A 50 -25.67 39.52 -11.30
C CYS A 50 -26.85 39.44 -12.31
N ASN A 51 -26.78 40.19 -13.39
CA ASN A 51 -27.84 40.22 -14.44
C ASN A 51 -27.68 39.03 -15.41
N ASN A 52 -27.91 37.81 -14.92
CA ASN A 52 -27.84 36.57 -15.69
C ASN A 52 -28.96 35.60 -15.28
N ALA A 53 -29.10 34.47 -15.96
CA ALA A 53 -30.15 33.50 -15.73
C ALA A 53 -30.20 32.91 -14.31
N GLN A 54 -29.08 32.95 -13.59
CA GLN A 54 -28.96 32.41 -12.23
C GLN A 54 -29.04 33.49 -11.15
N GLY A 55 -28.91 34.77 -11.48
CA GLY A 55 -28.86 35.86 -10.51
C GLY A 55 -27.56 35.86 -9.67
N GLU A 56 -26.49 35.27 -10.17
CA GLU A 56 -25.20 35.10 -9.48
C GLU A 56 -24.10 35.95 -10.12
N TYR A 57 -23.05 36.25 -9.35
CA TYR A 57 -21.86 36.89 -9.91
C TYR A 57 -20.98 35.84 -10.58
N TYR A 58 -20.78 35.95 -11.88
CA TYR A 58 -19.92 35.04 -12.63
C TYR A 58 -18.48 35.55 -12.68
N LEU A 59 -17.54 34.77 -12.21
CA LEU A 59 -16.11 35.10 -12.32
C LEU A 59 -15.65 35.16 -13.79
N THR A 60 -16.31 34.42 -14.67
CA THR A 60 -16.07 34.42 -16.10
C THR A 60 -16.28 35.80 -16.74
N ASP A 61 -17.17 36.66 -16.18
CA ASP A 61 -17.43 38.02 -16.66
C ASP A 61 -16.21 38.95 -16.47
N VAL A 62 -15.26 38.61 -15.58
CA VAL A 62 -14.01 39.36 -15.43
C VAL A 62 -13.26 39.50 -16.74
N LEU A 63 -13.21 38.44 -17.56
CA LEU A 63 -12.49 38.46 -18.83
C LEU A 63 -13.15 39.42 -19.84
N SER A 64 -14.48 39.44 -19.90
CA SER A 64 -15.23 40.39 -20.73
C SER A 64 -14.99 41.83 -20.29
N LYS A 65 -14.99 42.09 -18.97
CA LYS A 65 -14.72 43.41 -18.41
C LYS A 65 -13.29 43.89 -18.64
N LEU A 66 -12.31 42.98 -18.58
CA LEU A 66 -10.92 43.28 -18.93
C LEU A 66 -10.78 43.66 -20.41
N ASN A 67 -11.43 42.91 -21.30
CA ASN A 67 -11.49 43.22 -22.72
C ASN A 67 -12.14 44.60 -22.99
N GLU A 68 -13.26 44.92 -22.34
CA GLU A 68 -13.94 46.23 -22.45
C GLU A 68 -13.01 47.38 -22.01
N ARG A 69 -12.12 47.18 -21.06
CA ARG A 69 -11.12 48.13 -20.62
C ARG A 69 -9.89 48.23 -21.53
N GLY A 70 -9.78 47.38 -22.54
CA GLY A 70 -8.66 47.31 -23.47
C GLY A 70 -7.42 46.65 -22.89
N GLU A 71 -7.57 45.88 -21.79
CA GLU A 71 -6.51 45.07 -21.21
C GLU A 71 -6.19 43.88 -22.11
N LYS A 72 -4.93 43.39 -22.00
CA LYS A 72 -4.48 42.22 -22.75
C LYS A 72 -4.95 40.95 -22.10
N VAL A 73 -5.91 40.27 -22.68
CA VAL A 73 -6.42 38.97 -22.28
C VAL A 73 -5.91 37.90 -23.25
N GLY A 74 -5.27 36.86 -22.73
CA GLY A 74 -4.76 35.70 -23.48
C GLY A 74 -5.41 34.40 -23.02
N GLY A 75 -5.36 33.36 -23.83
CA GLY A 75 -5.82 32.03 -23.48
C GLY A 75 -4.79 30.97 -23.85
N VAL A 76 -4.74 29.90 -23.06
CA VAL A 76 -3.96 28.71 -23.35
C VAL A 76 -4.92 27.57 -23.60
N VAL A 77 -4.83 26.97 -24.78
CA VAL A 77 -5.63 25.78 -25.14
C VAL A 77 -4.82 24.54 -24.78
N THR A 78 -5.46 23.58 -24.12
CA THR A 78 -4.87 22.26 -23.88
C THR A 78 -5.62 21.20 -24.70
N ASP A 79 -4.89 20.29 -25.29
CA ASP A 79 -5.45 19.13 -26.00
C ASP A 79 -5.73 17.96 -25.02
N ASP A 80 -5.20 18.03 -23.79
CA ASP A 80 -5.44 17.05 -22.73
C ASP A 80 -6.64 17.50 -21.87
N SER A 81 -7.83 17.07 -22.25
CA SER A 81 -9.08 17.37 -21.53
C SER A 81 -9.11 16.78 -20.12
N ASP A 82 -8.38 15.70 -19.88
CA ASP A 82 -8.34 15.03 -18.58
C ASP A 82 -7.56 15.84 -17.54
N MET A 83 -6.63 16.69 -18.01
CA MET A 83 -5.83 17.58 -17.17
C MET A 83 -6.67 18.64 -16.46
N VAL A 84 -7.80 19.00 -17.05
CA VAL A 84 -8.67 20.10 -16.62
C VAL A 84 -10.09 19.61 -16.23
N MET A 85 -10.25 18.34 -15.97
CA MET A 85 -11.52 17.72 -15.62
C MET A 85 -12.07 18.27 -14.30
N GLY A 86 -13.23 18.89 -14.33
CA GLY A 86 -13.98 19.31 -13.14
C GLY A 86 -14.63 18.12 -12.42
N ILE A 87 -14.48 18.04 -11.09
CA ILE A 87 -15.03 16.96 -10.27
C ILE A 87 -16.11 17.52 -9.35
N ASN A 88 -17.38 17.34 -9.73
CA ASN A 88 -18.56 17.81 -8.98
C ASN A 88 -19.41 16.65 -8.42
N SER A 89 -19.04 15.41 -8.69
CA SER A 89 -19.77 14.23 -8.21
C SER A 89 -18.83 13.06 -7.95
N ARG A 90 -19.27 12.09 -7.13
CA ARG A 90 -18.52 10.85 -6.89
C ARG A 90 -18.33 10.02 -8.16
N LYS A 91 -19.24 10.12 -9.12
CA LYS A 91 -19.10 9.47 -10.41
C LYS A 91 -17.96 10.09 -11.22
N GLN A 92 -17.86 11.41 -11.25
CA GLN A 92 -16.75 12.11 -11.90
C GLN A 92 -15.42 11.86 -11.17
N LEU A 93 -15.43 11.78 -9.84
CA LEU A 93 -14.24 11.39 -9.06
C LEU A 93 -13.74 9.99 -9.45
N ALA A 94 -14.61 9.01 -9.61
CA ALA A 94 -14.24 7.66 -10.04
C ALA A 94 -13.63 7.64 -11.46
N VAL A 95 -14.10 8.51 -12.36
CA VAL A 95 -13.50 8.67 -13.70
C VAL A 95 -12.10 9.27 -13.58
N ALA A 96 -11.95 10.36 -12.81
CA ALA A 96 -10.65 11.02 -12.61
C ALA A 96 -9.63 10.09 -11.93
N GLU A 97 -10.06 9.27 -10.97
CA GLU A 97 -9.22 8.22 -10.36
C GLU A 97 -8.71 7.23 -11.41
N GLY A 98 -9.58 6.77 -12.32
CA GLY A 98 -9.19 5.90 -13.42
C GLY A 98 -8.12 6.53 -14.33
N VAL A 99 -8.28 7.80 -14.66
CA VAL A 99 -7.29 8.55 -15.47
C VAL A 99 -5.95 8.65 -14.73
N MET A 100 -5.97 9.04 -13.46
CA MET A 100 -4.74 9.16 -12.66
C MET A 100 -4.06 7.80 -12.47
N ARG A 101 -4.82 6.74 -12.21
CA ARG A 101 -4.31 5.38 -12.11
C ARG A 101 -3.57 4.99 -13.40
N ASN A 102 -4.19 5.17 -14.56
CA ASN A 102 -3.56 4.83 -15.83
C ASN A 102 -2.24 5.59 -16.02
N ARG A 103 -2.20 6.91 -15.75
CA ARG A 103 -0.97 7.70 -15.83
C ARG A 103 0.15 7.19 -14.92
N ILE A 104 -0.20 6.75 -13.71
CA ILE A 104 0.78 6.19 -12.75
C ILE A 104 1.29 4.85 -13.27
N LEU A 105 0.39 3.97 -13.73
CA LEU A 105 0.76 2.65 -14.24
C LEU A 105 1.58 2.74 -15.52
N ASP A 106 1.21 3.62 -16.45
CA ASP A 106 1.97 3.87 -17.69
C ASP A 106 3.40 4.31 -17.37
N LYS A 107 3.55 5.28 -16.44
CA LYS A 107 4.88 5.74 -16.00
C LYS A 107 5.73 4.60 -15.42
N LEU A 108 5.14 3.70 -14.66
CA LEU A 108 5.85 2.54 -14.09
C LEU A 108 6.21 1.52 -15.17
N MET A 109 5.32 1.27 -16.13
CA MET A 109 5.59 0.37 -17.25
C MET A 109 6.70 0.93 -18.16
N ASP A 110 6.70 2.23 -18.42
CA ASP A 110 7.77 2.93 -19.16
C ASP A 110 9.12 2.85 -18.42
N ALA A 111 9.11 2.74 -17.09
CA ALA A 111 10.29 2.55 -16.25
C ALA A 111 10.74 1.08 -16.14
N GLY A 112 10.12 0.15 -16.86
CA GLY A 112 10.49 -1.26 -16.91
C GLY A 112 9.76 -2.18 -15.94
N VAL A 113 8.68 -1.73 -15.32
CA VAL A 113 7.82 -2.58 -14.45
C VAL A 113 6.80 -3.33 -15.30
N THR A 114 6.65 -4.62 -15.09
CA THR A 114 5.60 -5.42 -15.74
C THR A 114 4.33 -5.42 -14.88
N ILE A 115 3.21 -4.90 -15.39
CA ILE A 115 1.92 -4.93 -14.72
C ILE A 115 0.99 -5.86 -15.50
N MET A 116 0.66 -7.01 -14.91
CA MET A 116 -0.09 -8.09 -15.59
C MET A 116 -1.54 -7.73 -15.87
N ASP A 117 -2.18 -6.99 -14.98
CA ASP A 117 -3.56 -6.50 -15.16
C ASP A 117 -3.71 -5.08 -14.60
N PRO A 118 -3.54 -4.05 -15.44
CA PRO A 118 -3.71 -2.65 -15.03
C PRO A 118 -5.11 -2.33 -14.47
N ALA A 119 -6.14 -3.06 -14.88
CA ALA A 119 -7.52 -2.78 -14.45
C ALA A 119 -7.76 -3.13 -12.98
N SER A 120 -7.07 -4.12 -12.44
CA SER A 120 -7.19 -4.57 -11.05
C SER A 120 -5.99 -4.21 -10.17
N THR A 121 -5.08 -3.35 -10.67
CA THR A 121 -3.89 -2.89 -9.95
C THR A 121 -4.04 -1.44 -9.53
N PHE A 122 -3.77 -1.14 -8.25
CA PHE A 122 -3.90 0.17 -7.65
C PHE A 122 -2.58 0.58 -7.00
N ILE A 123 -1.93 1.59 -7.57
CA ILE A 123 -0.62 2.08 -7.11
C ILE A 123 -0.69 3.60 -6.94
N GLU A 124 -0.34 4.09 -5.76
CA GLU A 124 -0.27 5.53 -5.50
C GLU A 124 0.97 6.17 -6.15
N GLY A 125 0.85 7.45 -6.50
CA GLY A 125 1.89 8.20 -7.20
C GLY A 125 3.20 8.39 -6.43
N THR A 126 3.22 8.12 -5.14
CA THR A 126 4.40 8.19 -4.26
C THR A 126 5.20 6.88 -4.23
N VAL A 127 4.61 5.78 -4.70
CA VAL A 127 5.22 4.45 -4.72
C VAL A 127 6.35 4.39 -5.74
N GLN A 128 7.44 3.72 -5.38
CA GLN A 128 8.58 3.49 -6.25
C GLN A 128 8.77 1.98 -6.46
N ILE A 129 9.03 1.57 -7.70
CA ILE A 129 9.21 0.16 -8.05
C ILE A 129 10.42 0.07 -8.98
N GLY A 130 11.34 -0.86 -8.67
CA GLY A 130 12.52 -1.15 -9.49
C GLY A 130 12.15 -1.87 -10.80
N ALA A 131 13.06 -1.77 -11.77
CA ALA A 131 12.91 -2.40 -13.07
C ALA A 131 12.81 -3.93 -12.97
N ASP A 132 12.25 -4.56 -13.99
CA ASP A 132 12.05 -6.01 -14.12
C ASP A 132 11.17 -6.65 -13.03
N THR A 133 10.57 -5.82 -12.16
CA THR A 133 9.58 -6.27 -11.18
C THR A 133 8.22 -6.52 -11.84
N ILE A 134 7.57 -7.63 -11.45
CA ILE A 134 6.26 -8.07 -11.96
C ILE A 134 5.20 -7.82 -10.90
N ILE A 135 4.16 -7.07 -11.25
CA ILE A 135 2.98 -6.83 -10.41
C ILE A 135 1.81 -7.65 -10.94
N TYR A 136 1.34 -8.58 -10.11
CA TYR A 136 0.19 -9.44 -10.41
C TYR A 136 -1.15 -8.78 -10.04
N PRO A 137 -2.28 -9.31 -10.54
CA PRO A 137 -3.62 -8.76 -10.31
C PRO A 137 -3.99 -8.60 -8.83
N TYR A 138 -4.91 -7.66 -8.56
CA TYR A 138 -5.44 -7.37 -7.21
C TYR A 138 -4.38 -6.92 -6.22
N THR A 139 -3.40 -6.17 -6.71
CA THR A 139 -2.33 -5.59 -5.89
C THR A 139 -2.59 -4.12 -5.61
N TRP A 140 -2.43 -3.72 -4.34
CA TRP A 140 -2.58 -2.35 -3.83
C TRP A 140 -1.26 -1.91 -3.19
N LEU A 141 -0.66 -0.85 -3.70
CA LEU A 141 0.60 -0.28 -3.20
C LEU A 141 0.36 1.19 -2.83
N GLU A 142 0.54 1.51 -1.56
CA GLU A 142 0.09 2.77 -0.98
C GLU A 142 1.22 3.46 -0.18
N GLY A 143 1.05 4.77 0.03
CA GLY A 143 1.95 5.59 0.83
C GLY A 143 3.36 5.67 0.26
N ASN A 144 4.35 5.59 1.12
CA ASN A 144 5.77 5.65 0.75
C ASN A 144 6.36 4.25 0.51
N THR A 145 5.59 3.34 -0.12
CA THR A 145 6.05 1.99 -0.43
C THR A 145 7.14 2.03 -1.50
N VAL A 146 8.22 1.28 -1.25
CA VAL A 146 9.34 1.10 -2.18
C VAL A 146 9.55 -0.38 -2.41
N ILE A 147 9.59 -0.81 -3.67
CA ILE A 147 9.86 -2.19 -4.08
C ILE A 147 11.13 -2.19 -4.94
N GLY A 148 12.03 -3.12 -4.68
CA GLY A 148 13.27 -3.29 -5.41
C GLY A 148 13.08 -3.81 -6.83
N GLU A 149 14.19 -4.24 -7.44
CA GLU A 149 14.26 -4.82 -8.77
C GLU A 149 14.02 -6.34 -8.73
N ASP A 150 13.64 -6.94 -9.85
CA ASP A 150 13.44 -8.39 -10.01
C ASP A 150 12.46 -9.04 -9.03
N CYS A 151 11.49 -8.28 -8.54
CA CYS A 151 10.50 -8.76 -7.59
C CYS A 151 9.26 -9.35 -8.27
N GLU A 152 8.55 -10.24 -7.57
CA GLU A 152 7.22 -10.71 -7.94
C GLU A 152 6.22 -10.34 -6.82
N VAL A 153 5.30 -9.42 -7.09
CA VAL A 153 4.35 -8.90 -6.09
C VAL A 153 2.90 -9.13 -6.52
N GLY A 154 2.20 -9.92 -5.76
CA GLY A 154 0.84 -10.33 -6.02
C GLY A 154 0.72 -11.84 -6.31
N PRO A 155 -0.48 -12.36 -6.61
CA PRO A 155 -1.74 -11.63 -6.52
C PRO A 155 -2.20 -11.38 -5.07
N ASN A 156 -3.19 -10.48 -4.92
CA ASN A 156 -3.81 -10.17 -3.63
C ASN A 156 -2.79 -9.70 -2.57
N VAL A 157 -2.00 -8.72 -2.93
CA VAL A 157 -1.05 -8.05 -2.04
C VAL A 157 -1.52 -6.63 -1.76
N ARG A 158 -1.51 -6.23 -0.49
CA ARG A 158 -1.69 -4.83 -0.10
C ARG A 158 -0.56 -4.39 0.81
N LEU A 159 0.18 -3.38 0.38
CA LEU A 159 1.33 -2.82 1.11
C LEU A 159 1.15 -1.31 1.29
N THR A 160 1.33 -0.84 2.52
CA THR A 160 1.29 0.59 2.87
C THR A 160 2.54 0.96 3.65
N ASN A 161 3.35 1.89 3.14
CA ASN A 161 4.62 2.31 3.76
C ASN A 161 5.59 1.13 3.99
N VAL A 162 5.74 0.24 3.03
CA VAL A 162 6.60 -0.95 3.14
C VAL A 162 7.82 -0.77 2.24
N LYS A 163 9.00 -1.12 2.76
CA LYS A 163 10.21 -1.25 1.95
C LYS A 163 10.46 -2.72 1.66
N VAL A 164 10.63 -3.05 0.38
CA VAL A 164 10.90 -4.41 -0.11
C VAL A 164 12.19 -4.39 -0.90
N GLY A 165 13.14 -5.25 -0.56
CA GLY A 165 14.40 -5.43 -1.27
C GLY A 165 14.23 -6.18 -2.59
N ASN A 166 15.33 -6.38 -3.29
CA ASN A 166 15.37 -7.02 -4.61
C ASN A 166 15.08 -8.53 -4.53
N ASP A 167 14.72 -9.14 -5.67
CA ASP A 167 14.53 -10.59 -5.81
C ASP A 167 13.55 -11.18 -4.76
N THR A 168 12.53 -10.42 -4.40
CA THR A 168 11.57 -10.79 -3.34
C THR A 168 10.22 -11.14 -3.94
N HIS A 169 9.64 -12.27 -3.48
CA HIS A 169 8.38 -12.81 -3.97
C HIS A 169 7.30 -12.74 -2.89
N MET A 170 6.17 -12.10 -3.18
CA MET A 170 5.05 -11.90 -2.27
C MET A 170 3.73 -12.27 -2.90
N GLN A 171 2.91 -13.07 -2.21
CA GLN A 171 1.56 -13.38 -2.66
C GLN A 171 0.59 -13.51 -1.48
N PHE A 172 -0.65 -12.97 -1.62
CA PHE A 172 -1.66 -12.95 -0.55
C PHE A 172 -1.09 -12.38 0.76
N VAL A 173 -0.52 -11.18 0.68
CA VAL A 173 0.13 -10.50 1.80
C VAL A 173 -0.60 -9.21 2.13
N TYR A 174 -0.84 -8.98 3.41
CA TYR A 174 -1.16 -7.67 3.95
C TYR A 174 0.01 -7.18 4.79
N GLY A 175 0.59 -6.04 4.43
CA GLY A 175 1.76 -5.47 5.10
C GLY A 175 1.66 -3.96 5.26
N HIS A 176 2.07 -3.44 6.41
CA HIS A 176 2.15 -2.01 6.62
C HIS A 176 3.24 -1.62 7.61
N ASP A 177 3.91 -0.49 7.34
CA ASP A 177 4.94 0.10 8.19
C ASP A 177 6.02 -0.91 8.60
N CYS A 178 6.57 -1.65 7.61
CA CYS A 178 7.56 -2.70 7.83
C CYS A 178 8.63 -2.73 6.73
N GLU A 179 9.69 -3.48 6.97
CA GLU A 179 10.80 -3.63 6.04
C GLU A 179 11.03 -5.12 5.73
N VAL A 180 11.25 -5.42 4.45
CA VAL A 180 11.52 -6.77 3.92
C VAL A 180 12.78 -6.71 3.07
N GLY A 181 13.75 -7.55 3.36
CA GLY A 181 15.05 -7.62 2.69
C GLY A 181 15.00 -8.24 1.31
N ASN A 182 16.17 -8.64 0.82
CA ASN A 182 16.35 -9.20 -0.50
C ASN A 182 16.18 -10.73 -0.51
N GLY A 183 15.69 -11.26 -1.62
CA GLY A 183 15.53 -12.71 -1.82
C GLY A 183 14.57 -13.36 -0.84
N VAL A 184 13.60 -12.61 -0.34
CA VAL A 184 12.61 -13.08 0.63
C VAL A 184 11.42 -13.70 -0.09
N THR A 185 10.86 -14.76 0.48
CA THR A 185 9.59 -15.34 -0.01
C THR A 185 8.53 -15.17 1.07
N VAL A 186 7.38 -14.58 0.72
CA VAL A 186 6.28 -14.31 1.66
C VAL A 186 4.95 -14.79 1.10
N GLY A 187 4.26 -15.60 1.88
CA GLY A 187 2.90 -16.00 1.57
C GLY A 187 2.71 -17.49 1.22
N PRO A 188 1.47 -17.86 0.93
CA PRO A 188 0.27 -17.01 0.97
C PRO A 188 -0.31 -16.79 2.38
N TYR A 189 -1.21 -15.79 2.50
CA TYR A 189 -1.94 -15.46 3.74
C TYR A 189 -1.03 -15.05 4.88
N VAL A 190 -0.23 -14.03 4.66
CA VAL A 190 0.70 -13.47 5.63
C VAL A 190 0.29 -12.06 6.01
N HIS A 191 0.41 -11.74 7.31
CA HIS A 191 0.24 -10.40 7.84
C HIS A 191 1.55 -9.88 8.43
N LEU A 192 2.16 -8.89 7.79
CA LEU A 192 3.32 -8.14 8.30
C LEU A 192 2.83 -6.84 8.91
N ARG A 193 2.98 -6.72 10.23
CA ARG A 193 2.49 -5.58 11.01
C ARG A 193 3.61 -4.58 11.30
N PRO A 194 3.27 -3.39 11.84
CA PRO A 194 4.24 -2.33 12.09
C PRO A 194 5.45 -2.77 12.91
N ASP A 195 6.56 -2.08 12.67
CA ASP A 195 7.83 -2.28 13.35
C ASP A 195 8.41 -3.71 13.13
N THR A 196 8.07 -4.32 11.99
CA THR A 196 8.60 -5.63 11.58
C THR A 196 9.74 -5.44 10.60
N VAL A 197 10.86 -6.09 10.85
CA VAL A 197 12.02 -6.14 9.97
C VAL A 197 12.32 -7.59 9.59
N ILE A 198 12.17 -7.91 8.31
CA ILE A 198 12.51 -9.22 7.75
C ILE A 198 13.82 -9.10 6.99
N SER A 199 14.85 -9.79 7.42
CA SER A 199 16.15 -9.78 6.77
C SER A 199 16.18 -10.60 5.49
N ASP A 200 17.31 -10.57 4.79
CA ASP A 200 17.50 -11.25 3.51
C ASP A 200 17.27 -12.77 3.57
N LYS A 201 16.78 -13.33 2.49
CA LYS A 201 16.61 -14.78 2.28
C LYS A 201 15.71 -15.48 3.29
N VAL A 202 14.91 -14.74 4.03
CA VAL A 202 13.91 -15.31 4.93
C VAL A 202 12.77 -15.94 4.12
N LYS A 203 12.23 -17.06 4.64
CA LYS A 203 11.08 -17.72 4.04
C LYS A 203 9.91 -17.70 5.02
N ILE A 204 8.85 -16.97 4.67
CA ILE A 204 7.60 -16.90 5.42
C ILE A 204 6.52 -17.63 4.60
N GLY A 205 6.01 -18.72 5.12
CA GLY A 205 4.97 -19.50 4.47
C GLY A 205 3.55 -19.05 4.85
N ASN A 206 2.62 -19.96 4.78
CA ASN A 206 1.20 -19.65 4.89
C ASN A 206 0.71 -19.49 6.34
N PHE A 207 -0.24 -18.55 6.51
CA PHE A 207 -0.90 -18.25 7.79
C PHE A 207 0.08 -17.82 8.88
N VAL A 208 0.97 -16.91 8.54
CA VAL A 208 1.96 -16.35 9.46
C VAL A 208 1.65 -14.87 9.74
N GLU A 209 1.73 -14.48 10.99
CA GLU A 209 1.65 -13.10 11.42
C GLU A 209 2.93 -12.70 12.13
N VAL A 210 3.54 -11.58 11.72
CA VAL A 210 4.73 -11.00 12.34
C VAL A 210 4.45 -9.56 12.76
N LYS A 211 4.80 -9.20 14.00
CA LYS A 211 4.54 -7.88 14.57
C LYS A 211 5.69 -7.42 15.47
N ASN A 212 6.16 -6.19 15.29
CA ASN A 212 7.18 -5.55 16.13
C ASN A 212 8.35 -6.51 16.45
N SER A 213 8.90 -7.12 15.38
CA SER A 213 9.86 -8.20 15.48
C SER A 213 10.93 -8.11 14.39
N ASN A 214 12.13 -8.53 14.76
CA ASN A 214 13.24 -8.69 13.83
C ASN A 214 13.40 -10.17 13.49
N VAL A 215 13.51 -10.50 12.20
CA VAL A 215 13.72 -11.87 11.72
C VAL A 215 15.02 -11.93 10.93
N GLY A 216 16.00 -12.66 11.45
CA GLY A 216 17.34 -12.76 10.92
C GLY A 216 17.46 -13.53 9.61
N VAL A 217 18.60 -13.34 8.94
CA VAL A 217 18.89 -13.84 7.60
C VAL A 217 18.65 -15.34 7.48
N GLY A 218 17.98 -15.77 6.40
CA GLY A 218 17.79 -17.18 6.07
C GLY A 218 16.86 -17.95 6.99
N THR A 219 16.20 -17.27 7.94
CA THR A 219 15.24 -17.88 8.88
C THR A 219 13.98 -18.35 8.16
N LYS A 220 13.37 -19.39 8.68
CA LYS A 220 12.17 -20.01 8.11
C LYS A 220 11.01 -19.98 9.12
N LEU A 221 9.89 -19.39 8.71
CA LEU A 221 8.60 -19.33 9.41
C LEU A 221 7.54 -20.00 8.53
N PRO A 222 7.54 -21.35 8.40
CA PRO A 222 6.85 -21.98 7.28
C PRO A 222 5.32 -22.01 7.37
N HIS A 223 4.73 -22.13 8.58
CA HIS A 223 3.29 -22.40 8.72
C HIS A 223 2.72 -21.95 10.05
N LEU A 224 1.49 -21.38 10.04
CA LEU A 224 0.60 -21.20 11.20
C LEU A 224 1.34 -20.64 12.44
N THR A 225 2.06 -19.55 12.30
CA THR A 225 2.97 -19.06 13.32
C THR A 225 2.66 -17.61 13.67
N TYR A 226 2.65 -17.28 14.96
CA TYR A 226 2.61 -15.90 15.43
C TYR A 226 3.94 -15.50 16.05
N ILE A 227 4.57 -14.47 15.48
CA ILE A 227 5.81 -13.86 15.97
C ILE A 227 5.52 -12.41 16.38
N GLY A 228 5.40 -12.17 17.66
CA GLY A 228 5.14 -10.84 18.20
C GLY A 228 6.17 -10.41 19.23
N ASP A 229 6.61 -9.16 19.13
CA ASP A 229 7.57 -8.54 20.06
C ASP A 229 8.81 -9.43 20.28
N SER A 230 9.49 -9.84 19.18
CA SER A 230 10.53 -10.87 19.20
C SER A 230 11.78 -10.49 18.42
N ASP A 231 12.92 -10.99 18.84
CA ASP A 231 14.16 -10.99 18.07
C ASP A 231 14.51 -12.43 17.70
N ILE A 232 14.37 -12.76 16.43
CA ILE A 232 14.66 -14.08 15.88
C ILE A 232 15.98 -13.99 15.09
N GLY A 233 16.96 -14.76 15.48
CA GLY A 233 18.29 -14.80 14.86
C GLY A 233 18.31 -15.36 13.44
N ALA A 234 19.52 -15.50 12.90
CA ALA A 234 19.74 -16.05 11.56
C ALA A 234 19.62 -17.58 11.54
N GLY A 235 19.18 -18.13 10.43
CA GLY A 235 19.12 -19.58 10.21
C GLY A 235 18.17 -20.35 11.14
N VAL A 236 17.28 -19.67 11.82
CA VAL A 236 16.28 -20.28 12.71
C VAL A 236 15.22 -21.02 11.90
N ASN A 237 14.77 -22.15 12.39
CA ASN A 237 13.61 -22.86 11.85
C ASN A 237 12.50 -22.92 12.89
N MET A 238 11.39 -22.21 12.64
CA MET A 238 10.19 -22.26 13.48
C MET A 238 9.25 -23.34 12.96
N GLY A 239 8.92 -24.32 13.78
CA GLY A 239 7.94 -25.36 13.41
C GLY A 239 6.53 -24.80 13.27
N CYS A 240 5.65 -25.59 12.63
CA CYS A 240 4.23 -25.24 12.48
C CYS A 240 3.55 -25.03 13.83
N GLY A 241 2.73 -23.98 13.96
CA GLY A 241 1.95 -23.69 15.16
C GLY A 241 2.76 -23.11 16.31
N CYS A 242 3.94 -22.54 16.05
CA CYS A 242 4.73 -21.86 17.07
C CYS A 242 4.15 -20.48 17.40
N ILE A 243 4.15 -20.14 18.68
CA ILE A 243 3.62 -18.87 19.19
C ILE A 243 4.62 -18.24 20.16
N THR A 244 4.97 -16.97 19.93
CA THR A 244 5.60 -16.14 20.94
C THR A 244 4.50 -15.54 21.82
N VAL A 245 4.38 -16.04 23.07
CA VAL A 245 3.37 -15.57 24.01
C VAL A 245 3.89 -14.30 24.68
N ASN A 246 3.65 -13.17 24.06
CA ASN A 246 4.27 -11.87 24.36
C ASN A 246 3.49 -11.00 25.35
N TYR A 247 2.27 -11.38 25.76
CA TYR A 247 1.39 -10.57 26.59
C TYR A 247 0.99 -11.30 27.88
N ASP A 248 1.21 -10.68 29.03
CA ASP A 248 0.92 -11.23 30.36
C ASP A 248 -0.45 -10.77 30.95
N GLY A 249 -1.25 -10.10 30.14
CA GLY A 249 -2.52 -9.48 30.57
C GLY A 249 -2.39 -8.00 30.96
N LYS A 250 -1.16 -7.47 31.10
CA LYS A 250 -0.87 -6.07 31.45
C LYS A 250 0.20 -5.43 30.57
N LYS A 251 1.28 -6.16 30.30
CA LYS A 251 2.44 -5.69 29.54
C LYS A 251 2.84 -6.69 28.47
N LYS A 252 3.55 -6.19 27.47
CA LYS A 252 4.22 -7.02 26.47
C LYS A 252 5.66 -7.24 26.87
N HIS A 253 6.12 -8.43 26.60
CA HIS A 253 7.49 -8.88 26.87
C HIS A 253 8.12 -9.41 25.59
N ARG A 254 9.43 -9.33 25.50
CA ARG A 254 10.17 -9.73 24.32
C ARG A 254 10.65 -11.16 24.41
N THR A 255 10.56 -11.89 23.31
CA THR A 255 11.17 -13.22 23.12
C THR A 255 12.45 -13.06 22.32
N VAL A 256 13.52 -13.75 22.73
CA VAL A 256 14.78 -13.80 21.99
C VAL A 256 15.05 -15.24 21.58
N VAL A 257 15.26 -15.46 20.30
CA VAL A 257 15.69 -16.75 19.72
C VAL A 257 16.99 -16.48 18.96
N GLU A 258 18.09 -16.98 19.45
CA GLU A 258 19.41 -16.76 18.85
C GLU A 258 19.60 -17.59 17.56
N ASP A 259 20.77 -17.48 16.94
CA ASP A 259 21.04 -18.07 15.63
C ASP A 259 20.97 -19.61 15.63
N ASN A 260 20.59 -20.17 14.48
CA ASN A 260 20.59 -21.61 14.19
C ASN A 260 19.74 -22.46 15.18
N VAL A 261 18.77 -21.87 15.82
CA VAL A 261 17.82 -22.57 16.70
C VAL A 261 16.80 -23.34 15.88
N PHE A 262 16.48 -24.55 16.32
CA PHE A 262 15.37 -25.34 15.79
C PHE A 262 14.21 -25.38 16.80
N VAL A 263 13.05 -24.85 16.44
CA VAL A 263 11.85 -24.89 17.28
C VAL A 263 10.87 -25.91 16.71
N GLY A 264 10.57 -26.94 17.48
CA GLY A 264 9.60 -27.98 17.11
C GLY A 264 8.17 -27.44 17.01
N CYS A 265 7.31 -28.14 16.26
CA CYS A 265 5.92 -27.73 16.04
C CYS A 265 5.11 -27.58 17.34
N ASN A 266 4.09 -26.71 17.32
CA ASN A 266 3.20 -26.45 18.48
C ASN A 266 3.94 -26.05 19.73
N THR A 267 4.97 -25.22 19.59
CA THR A 267 5.74 -24.67 20.71
C THR A 267 5.21 -23.30 21.11
N ASN A 268 5.02 -23.11 22.43
CA ASN A 268 4.75 -21.80 23.02
C ASN A 268 6.03 -21.27 23.69
N LEU A 269 6.51 -20.12 23.25
CA LEU A 269 7.62 -19.39 23.89
C LEU A 269 7.01 -18.29 24.77
N VAL A 270 6.97 -18.50 26.09
CA VAL A 270 6.34 -17.57 27.04
C VAL A 270 7.33 -16.50 27.44
N ALA A 271 7.14 -15.31 26.90
CA ALA A 271 8.01 -14.16 27.14
C ALA A 271 7.87 -13.59 28.58
N PRO A 272 8.98 -13.05 29.17
CA PRO A 272 10.30 -12.95 28.57
C PRO A 272 11.05 -14.30 28.59
N VAL A 273 11.57 -14.71 27.44
CA VAL A 273 12.31 -15.97 27.31
C VAL A 273 13.41 -15.83 26.26
N THR A 274 14.55 -16.49 26.54
CA THR A 274 15.67 -16.58 25.59
C THR A 274 15.94 -18.02 25.24
N VAL A 275 16.05 -18.32 23.96
CA VAL A 275 16.54 -19.60 23.45
C VAL A 275 17.89 -19.35 22.79
N LYS A 276 18.93 -19.91 23.40
CA LYS A 276 20.31 -19.65 22.98
C LYS A 276 20.70 -20.38 21.71
N GLN A 277 21.77 -19.91 21.09
CA GLN A 277 22.29 -20.36 19.80
C GLN A 277 22.34 -21.89 19.68
N GLY A 278 21.93 -22.41 18.53
CA GLY A 278 22.02 -23.85 18.24
C GLY A 278 21.12 -24.76 19.07
N ALA A 279 20.29 -24.19 19.97
CA ALA A 279 19.38 -24.99 20.80
C ALA A 279 18.24 -25.60 19.96
N TYR A 280 17.70 -26.69 20.47
CA TYR A 280 16.55 -27.40 19.93
C TYR A 280 15.38 -27.35 20.93
N ILE A 281 14.17 -27.10 20.43
CA ILE A 281 12.96 -27.20 21.25
C ILE A 281 12.14 -28.39 20.78
N GLY A 282 11.83 -29.30 21.69
CA GLY A 282 10.97 -30.46 21.41
C GLY A 282 9.53 -30.03 21.07
N ALA A 283 8.94 -30.63 20.05
CA ALA A 283 7.57 -30.30 19.62
C ALA A 283 6.55 -30.43 20.78
N GLY A 284 5.51 -29.56 20.77
CA GLY A 284 4.47 -29.52 21.80
C GLY A 284 4.95 -28.98 23.16
N SER A 285 6.05 -28.25 23.20
CA SER A 285 6.62 -27.69 24.44
C SER A 285 6.09 -26.30 24.75
N THR A 286 5.91 -26.00 26.05
CA THR A 286 5.73 -24.62 26.55
C THR A 286 7.00 -24.25 27.32
N ILE A 287 7.76 -23.32 26.77
CA ILE A 287 9.06 -22.87 27.26
C ILE A 287 8.89 -21.58 28.06
N THR A 288 9.23 -21.61 29.33
CA THR A 288 9.06 -20.49 30.28
C THR A 288 10.36 -20.03 30.90
N LYS A 289 11.48 -20.67 30.55
CA LYS A 289 12.82 -20.37 31.06
C LYS A 289 13.82 -20.40 29.90
N GLU A 290 14.98 -19.77 30.13
CA GLU A 290 16.06 -19.81 29.15
C GLU A 290 16.43 -21.26 28.78
N VAL A 291 16.65 -21.48 27.48
CA VAL A 291 17.22 -22.73 26.97
C VAL A 291 18.69 -22.46 26.62
N PRO A 292 19.64 -23.16 27.27
CA PRO A 292 21.07 -22.95 27.06
C PRO A 292 21.51 -23.28 25.62
N GLU A 293 22.68 -22.78 25.26
CA GLU A 293 23.30 -23.02 23.96
C GLU A 293 23.45 -24.54 23.69
N ASN A 294 23.12 -24.94 22.45
CA ASN A 294 23.18 -26.33 21.99
C ASN A 294 22.38 -27.34 22.83
N ALA A 295 21.47 -26.87 23.69
CA ALA A 295 20.66 -27.73 24.54
C ALA A 295 19.34 -28.15 23.87
N LEU A 296 18.73 -29.23 24.38
CA LEU A 296 17.37 -29.64 24.06
C LEU A 296 16.39 -29.18 25.14
N GLY A 297 15.54 -28.20 24.85
CA GLY A 297 14.45 -27.77 25.74
C GLY A 297 13.19 -28.61 25.51
N ILE A 298 12.64 -29.20 26.57
CA ILE A 298 11.39 -29.97 26.56
C ILE A 298 10.50 -29.50 27.71
N GLY A 299 9.35 -28.92 27.37
CA GLY A 299 8.38 -28.44 28.34
C GLY A 299 6.99 -29.05 28.12
N ARG A 300 6.88 -30.39 28.15
CA ARG A 300 5.63 -31.13 27.97
C ARG A 300 5.56 -32.34 28.88
N ALA A 301 4.34 -32.85 29.16
CA ALA A 301 4.12 -34.06 29.92
C ALA A 301 4.67 -35.31 29.17
N LYS A 302 5.07 -36.32 29.96
CA LYS A 302 5.41 -37.63 29.38
C LYS A 302 4.18 -38.30 28.84
N GLN A 303 4.28 -38.88 27.64
CA GLN A 303 3.18 -39.64 27.03
C GLN A 303 2.80 -40.82 27.92
N LYS A 304 1.48 -41.05 28.10
CA LYS A 304 0.92 -42.19 28.77
C LYS A 304 -0.06 -42.89 27.80
N ASN A 305 0.17 -44.18 27.53
CA ASN A 305 -0.76 -44.98 26.72
C ASN A 305 -1.70 -45.72 27.70
N ILE A 306 -2.99 -45.78 27.34
CA ILE A 306 -4.02 -46.55 28.05
C ILE A 306 -4.49 -47.62 27.09
N GLU A 307 -3.98 -48.80 27.32
CA GLU A 307 -4.31 -50.00 26.48
C GLU A 307 -5.77 -50.38 26.59
N GLY A 308 -6.38 -50.79 25.47
CA GLY A 308 -7.77 -51.22 25.40
C GLY A 308 -8.81 -50.09 25.60
N TRP A 309 -8.41 -48.80 25.74
CA TRP A 309 -9.34 -47.72 25.96
C TRP A 309 -10.32 -47.53 24.81
N ALA A 310 -9.84 -47.55 23.57
CA ALA A 310 -10.67 -47.36 22.39
C ALA A 310 -11.67 -48.55 22.15
N GLU A 311 -11.30 -49.77 22.53
CA GLU A 311 -12.20 -50.91 22.47
C GLU A 311 -13.35 -50.78 23.46
N LYS A 312 -13.07 -50.35 24.68
CA LYS A 312 -14.09 -50.11 25.72
C LYS A 312 -15.08 -49.02 25.28
N GLN A 313 -14.60 -47.96 24.61
CA GLN A 313 -15.46 -46.87 24.11
C GLN A 313 -16.38 -47.32 22.95
N ARG A 314 -15.96 -48.27 22.14
CA ARG A 314 -16.79 -48.80 21.03
C ARG A 314 -17.88 -49.83 21.51
N GLN A 315 -17.72 -50.35 22.71
CA GLN A 315 -18.65 -51.33 23.32
C GLN A 315 -19.67 -50.67 24.25
N SER A 316 -19.48 -49.40 24.61
CA SER A 316 -20.41 -48.56 25.37
C SER A 316 -21.34 -47.79 24.40
#